data_ec6fe2aad1f7c761308ec43201a96c1e
#
_entry.id   ec6fe2aad1f7c761308ec43201a96c1e
#
_cell.length_a   1.000
_cell.length_b   1.000
_cell.length_c   1.000
_cell.angle_alpha   90.00
_cell.angle_beta   90.00
_cell.angle_gamma   90.00
#
_symmetry.space_group_name_H-M   'P 1'
#
loop_
_entity.id
_entity.type
_entity.pdbx_description
1 polymer ?
#
loop_
_entity_poly.entity_id
_entity_poly.type
_entity_poly.pdbx_seq_one_letter_code
_entity_poly.pdbx_strand_id
1 'polypeptide(L)'
;MCIRDRRSDGASVFAYYVHDPERYGVVEFDAEGRAIGIEEKPNAPRSHYAVTGLYFYDNGVISVAKGITPSARGELEITDVNRHYLEQGSLQVEVMGQGTAWLDTGTHQSLLDAGNFIRVIEERQGLKVACLEEIAYRLGYITADEVLALTAPLVKSGYGAYLETMVSEGGPVFDED
;
A
#
# COMPACT_ATOMS: atom_id res chain seq x y z
N MET A 1 -8.07 -9.03 0.96
CA MET A 1 -7.71 -7.71 1.53
C MET A 1 -8.88 -7.03 2.26
N CYS A 2 -10.05 -7.59 2.21
CA CYS A 2 -11.30 -6.94 2.66
C CYS A 2 -11.62 -6.97 4.16
N ILE A 3 -10.76 -7.47 5.03
CA ILE A 3 -11.13 -7.66 6.45
C ILE A 3 -10.64 -6.52 7.36
N ARG A 4 -9.74 -5.66 6.87
CA ARG A 4 -8.98 -4.72 7.71
C ARG A 4 -9.44 -3.28 7.68
N ASP A 5 -10.05 -2.88 6.60
CA ASP A 5 -10.81 -1.64 6.49
C ASP A 5 -12.02 -1.56 7.45
N ARG A 6 -12.38 -2.69 8.10
CA ARG A 6 -13.49 -2.79 9.05
C ARG A 6 -13.12 -2.64 10.53
N ARG A 7 -11.83 -2.49 10.86
CA ARG A 7 -11.46 -2.21 12.25
C ARG A 7 -11.68 -0.74 12.58
N SER A 8 -12.45 -0.49 13.63
CA SER A 8 -12.70 0.86 14.16
C SER A 8 -11.64 1.33 15.14
N ASP A 9 -10.81 0.41 15.66
CA ASP A 9 -9.90 0.69 16.77
C ASP A 9 -8.48 0.18 16.49
N GLY A 10 -7.49 0.96 16.93
CA GLY A 10 -6.08 0.63 16.83
C GLY A 10 -5.47 0.96 15.49
N ALA A 11 -4.37 0.28 15.16
CA ALA A 11 -3.64 0.45 13.93
C ALA A 11 -3.40 -0.88 13.22
N SER A 12 -3.39 -0.84 11.87
CA SER A 12 -2.97 -1.95 11.03
C SER A 12 -1.90 -1.47 10.06
N VAL A 13 -0.79 -2.20 10.00
CA VAL A 13 0.32 -1.95 9.08
C VAL A 13 0.66 -3.22 8.33
N PHE A 14 1.33 -3.09 7.19
CA PHE A 14 1.73 -4.22 6.37
C PHE A 14 3.24 -4.38 6.42
N ALA A 15 3.70 -5.62 6.54
CA ALA A 15 5.10 -5.99 6.52
C ALA A 15 5.43 -6.85 5.30
N TYR A 16 6.56 -6.58 4.67
CA TYR A 16 7.05 -7.29 3.51
C TYR A 16 8.47 -7.80 3.76
N TYR A 17 8.74 -9.05 3.38
CA TYR A 17 10.07 -9.63 3.53
C TYR A 17 11.04 -9.05 2.50
N VAL A 18 12.14 -8.44 2.96
CA VAL A 18 13.17 -7.82 2.13
C VAL A 18 14.56 -8.37 2.47
N HIS A 19 15.51 -8.21 1.56
CA HIS A 19 16.89 -8.62 1.78
C HIS A 19 17.76 -7.52 2.42
N ASP A 20 17.32 -6.26 2.34
CA ASP A 20 18.00 -5.04 2.80
C ASP A 20 17.14 -4.25 3.82
N PRO A 21 16.79 -4.88 4.98
CA PRO A 21 15.84 -4.32 5.94
C PRO A 21 16.32 -3.03 6.61
N GLU A 22 17.62 -2.78 6.67
CA GLU A 22 18.21 -1.58 7.28
C GLU A 22 17.79 -0.26 6.62
N ARG A 23 17.15 -0.33 5.46
CA ARG A 23 16.64 0.85 4.74
C ARG A 23 15.27 1.31 5.20
N TYR A 24 14.56 0.50 5.97
CA TYR A 24 13.14 0.65 6.27
C TYR A 24 12.85 0.62 7.77
N GLY A 25 11.62 0.94 8.15
CA GLY A 25 11.10 0.54 9.45
C GLY A 25 10.97 -0.98 9.50
N VAL A 26 11.52 -1.62 10.52
CA VAL A 26 11.60 -3.09 10.64
C VAL A 26 10.76 -3.57 11.80
N VAL A 27 9.91 -4.57 11.56
CA VAL A 27 9.10 -5.24 12.59
C VAL A 27 9.82 -6.50 13.06
N GLU A 28 9.90 -6.70 14.38
CA GLU A 28 10.30 -7.94 15.03
C GLU A 28 9.09 -8.72 15.49
N PHE A 29 9.09 -10.04 15.28
CA PHE A 29 8.01 -10.94 15.68
C PHE A 29 8.49 -11.96 16.71
N ASP A 30 7.59 -12.37 17.61
CA ASP A 30 7.80 -13.52 18.48
C ASP A 30 7.55 -14.85 17.73
N ALA A 31 7.72 -15.98 18.46
CA ALA A 31 7.52 -17.31 17.90
C ALA A 31 6.06 -17.60 17.48
N GLU A 32 5.12 -16.87 18.04
CA GLU A 32 3.69 -16.94 17.73
C GLU A 32 3.27 -16.01 16.60
N GLY A 33 4.21 -15.26 16.01
CA GLY A 33 3.97 -14.32 14.89
C GLY A 33 3.37 -12.97 15.33
N ARG A 34 3.44 -12.62 16.61
CA ARG A 34 2.99 -11.31 17.12
C ARG A 34 4.14 -10.30 17.03
N ALA A 35 3.83 -9.10 16.60
CA ALA A 35 4.81 -8.01 16.60
C ALA A 35 5.20 -7.65 18.04
N ILE A 36 6.51 -7.67 18.32
CA ILE A 36 7.08 -7.36 19.65
C ILE A 36 8.02 -6.15 19.62
N GLY A 37 8.41 -5.69 18.44
CA GLY A 37 9.27 -4.55 18.26
C GLY A 37 9.10 -3.90 16.88
N ILE A 38 9.38 -2.60 16.82
CA ILE A 38 9.48 -1.85 15.58
C ILE A 38 10.56 -0.80 15.70
N GLU A 39 11.47 -0.76 14.71
CA GLU A 39 12.62 0.14 14.70
C GLU A 39 12.80 0.78 13.32
N GLU A 40 13.04 2.10 13.30
CA GLU A 40 13.29 2.84 12.06
C GLU A 40 14.74 2.70 11.64
N LYS A 41 14.98 2.19 10.44
CA LYS A 41 16.30 2.06 9.79
C LYS A 41 17.38 1.57 10.74
N PRO A 42 17.20 0.40 11.35
CA PRO A 42 18.14 -0.13 12.33
C PRO A 42 19.50 -0.44 11.70
N ASN A 43 20.59 -0.11 12.39
CA ASN A 43 21.95 -0.48 11.96
C ASN A 43 22.20 -2.00 12.01
N ALA A 44 21.47 -2.71 12.86
CA ALA A 44 21.53 -4.16 13.03
C ALA A 44 20.09 -4.72 13.09
N PRO A 45 19.43 -4.91 11.94
CA PRO A 45 18.04 -5.38 11.90
C PRO A 45 17.88 -6.74 12.57
N ARG A 46 16.85 -6.88 13.41
CA ARG A 46 16.52 -8.16 14.07
C ARG A 46 15.58 -9.04 13.25
N SER A 47 15.05 -8.51 12.18
CA SER A 47 14.21 -9.25 11.23
C SER A 47 14.37 -8.70 9.82
N HIS A 48 13.80 -9.40 8.85
CA HIS A 48 13.76 -8.99 7.44
C HIS A 48 12.40 -8.39 7.03
N TYR A 49 11.51 -8.11 7.97
CA TYR A 49 10.17 -7.62 7.66
C TYR A 49 10.12 -6.09 7.70
N ALA A 50 10.19 -5.47 6.53
CA ALA A 50 10.05 -4.04 6.34
C ALA A 50 8.58 -3.62 6.43
N VAL A 51 8.28 -2.54 7.13
CA VAL A 51 6.96 -1.91 7.13
C VAL A 51 6.77 -1.17 5.82
N THR A 52 5.69 -1.49 5.11
CA THR A 52 5.35 -0.82 3.86
C THR A 52 4.70 0.54 4.11
N GLY A 53 4.54 1.36 3.09
CA GLY A 53 3.92 2.70 3.18
C GLY A 53 2.39 2.69 3.27
N LEU A 54 1.76 1.57 3.64
CA LEU A 54 0.31 1.45 3.76
C LEU A 54 -0.08 1.27 5.24
N TYR A 55 -0.86 2.23 5.75
CA TYR A 55 -1.24 2.30 7.15
C TYR A 55 -2.74 2.53 7.30
N PHE A 56 -3.37 1.86 8.26
CA PHE A 56 -4.74 2.13 8.70
C PHE A 56 -4.72 2.44 10.20
N TYR A 57 -5.29 3.56 10.56
CA TYR A 57 -5.34 4.03 11.94
C TYR A 57 -6.75 4.44 12.33
N ASP A 58 -7.08 4.28 13.60
CA ASP A 58 -8.23 4.94 14.18
C ASP A 58 -8.01 6.47 14.31
N ASN A 59 -9.05 7.19 14.72
CA ASN A 59 -8.97 8.65 14.88
C ASN A 59 -8.01 9.12 15.99
N GLY A 60 -7.57 8.22 16.88
CA GLY A 60 -6.56 8.49 17.90
C GLY A 60 -5.21 8.91 17.31
N VAL A 61 -4.92 8.47 16.08
CA VAL A 61 -3.68 8.80 15.37
C VAL A 61 -3.42 10.31 15.30
N ILE A 62 -4.46 11.14 15.23
CA ILE A 62 -4.32 12.59 15.16
C ILE A 62 -3.62 13.14 16.44
N SER A 63 -3.99 12.61 17.60
CA SER A 63 -3.37 12.99 18.88
C SER A 63 -1.96 12.43 19.01
N VAL A 64 -1.77 11.18 18.61
CA VAL A 64 -0.46 10.52 18.60
C VAL A 64 0.52 11.27 17.72
N ALA A 65 0.14 11.57 16.47
CA ALA A 65 0.99 12.27 15.51
C ALA A 65 1.37 13.70 15.95
N LYS A 66 0.50 14.38 16.71
CA LYS A 66 0.81 15.70 17.30
C LYS A 66 1.80 15.60 18.47
N GLY A 67 1.92 14.46 19.09
CA GLY A 67 2.76 14.21 20.26
C GLY A 67 4.15 13.66 19.95
N ILE A 68 4.42 13.19 18.72
CA ILE A 68 5.75 12.68 18.36
C ILE A 68 6.77 13.81 18.27
N THR A 69 8.02 13.48 18.57
CA THR A 69 9.16 14.39 18.51
C THR A 69 10.15 13.93 17.46
N PRO A 70 10.95 14.85 16.89
CA PRO A 70 11.98 14.47 15.93
C PRO A 70 12.94 13.41 16.48
N SER A 71 13.25 12.42 15.67
CA SER A 71 14.23 11.38 15.95
C SER A 71 15.67 11.95 16.02
N ALA A 72 16.65 11.12 16.34
CA ALA A 72 18.07 11.48 16.28
C ALA A 72 18.50 11.93 14.86
N ARG A 73 17.73 11.61 13.82
CA ARG A 73 17.92 12.05 12.43
C ARG A 73 17.31 13.43 12.15
N GLY A 74 16.56 14.01 13.11
CA GLY A 74 15.86 15.28 12.97
C GLY A 74 14.54 15.18 12.20
N GLU A 75 14.02 13.97 11.98
CA GLU A 75 12.78 13.70 11.24
C GLU A 75 11.67 13.21 12.18
N LEU A 76 10.43 13.56 11.89
CA LEU A 76 9.24 12.95 12.52
C LEU A 76 9.00 11.60 11.85
N GLU A 77 9.14 10.51 12.61
CA GLU A 77 9.09 9.16 12.05
C GLU A 77 7.69 8.55 12.23
N ILE A 78 7.15 8.01 11.14
CA ILE A 78 5.89 7.24 11.20
C ILE A 78 6.05 5.99 12.09
N THR A 79 7.26 5.48 12.21
CA THR A 79 7.60 4.36 13.08
C THR A 79 7.33 4.66 14.55
N ASP A 80 7.43 5.92 14.99
CA ASP A 80 7.09 6.30 16.37
C ASP A 80 5.57 6.27 16.61
N VAL A 81 4.78 6.60 15.59
CA VAL A 81 3.32 6.42 15.64
C VAL A 81 2.99 4.92 15.76
N ASN A 82 3.59 4.09 14.94
CA ASN A 82 3.38 2.64 14.98
C ASN A 82 3.81 2.02 16.32
N ARG A 83 4.95 2.49 16.87
CA ARG A 83 5.43 2.06 18.19
C ARG A 83 4.45 2.38 19.30
N HIS A 84 3.83 3.55 19.26
CA HIS A 84 2.80 3.91 20.23
C HIS A 84 1.65 2.89 20.26
N TYR A 85 1.13 2.50 19.08
CA TYR A 85 0.09 1.46 19.00
C TYR A 85 0.59 0.08 19.41
N LEU A 86 1.86 -0.25 19.10
CA LEU A 86 2.48 -1.51 19.56
C LEU A 86 2.54 -1.59 21.07
N GLU A 87 3.01 -0.53 21.75
CA GLU A 87 3.10 -0.45 23.19
C GLU A 87 1.74 -0.54 23.90
N GLN A 88 0.68 -0.08 23.25
CA GLN A 88 -0.69 -0.22 23.70
C GLN A 88 -1.31 -1.59 23.40
N GLY A 89 -0.61 -2.47 22.71
CA GLY A 89 -1.13 -3.78 22.27
C GLY A 89 -2.23 -3.69 21.21
N SER A 90 -2.33 -2.55 20.51
CA SER A 90 -3.34 -2.26 19.50
C SER A 90 -2.80 -2.15 18.07
N LEU A 91 -1.53 -2.47 17.84
CA LEU A 91 -0.93 -2.60 16.50
C LEU A 91 -1.14 -4.01 15.96
N GLN A 92 -1.72 -4.12 14.80
CA GLN A 92 -1.77 -5.35 14.01
C GLN A 92 -0.80 -5.23 12.83
N VAL A 93 0.01 -6.26 12.62
CA VAL A 93 0.93 -6.34 11.48
C VAL A 93 0.51 -7.48 10.57
N GLU A 94 0.29 -7.15 9.32
CA GLU A 94 -0.10 -8.10 8.29
C GLU A 94 1.07 -8.40 7.38
N VAL A 95 1.50 -9.63 7.35
CA VAL A 95 2.60 -10.06 6.48
C VAL A 95 2.08 -10.30 5.07
N MET A 96 2.64 -9.56 4.12
CA MET A 96 2.35 -9.72 2.69
C MET A 96 3.03 -10.98 2.16
N GLY A 97 2.24 -11.84 1.51
CA GLY A 97 2.74 -13.11 0.96
C GLY A 97 3.62 -12.95 -0.29
N GLN A 98 4.27 -14.04 -0.68
CA GLN A 98 5.18 -14.08 -1.85
C GLN A 98 4.52 -13.69 -3.19
N GLY A 99 3.19 -13.82 -3.30
CA GLY A 99 2.44 -13.42 -4.50
C GLY A 99 2.24 -11.91 -4.63
N THR A 100 2.63 -11.13 -3.62
CA THR A 100 2.50 -9.68 -3.61
C THR A 100 3.84 -9.06 -4.00
N ALA A 101 3.83 -8.03 -4.83
CA ALA A 101 5.00 -7.20 -5.10
C ALA A 101 4.86 -5.87 -4.37
N TRP A 102 5.81 -5.58 -3.50
CA TRP A 102 6.00 -4.27 -2.92
C TRP A 102 7.27 -3.65 -3.50
N LEU A 103 7.14 -2.47 -4.08
CA LEU A 103 8.21 -1.78 -4.77
C LEU A 103 8.40 -0.40 -4.14
N ASP A 104 9.56 -0.19 -3.52
CA ASP A 104 9.98 1.14 -3.08
C ASP A 104 10.41 1.97 -4.30
N THR A 105 10.02 3.24 -4.34
CA THR A 105 10.31 4.15 -5.46
C THR A 105 11.18 5.34 -5.03
N GLY A 106 11.92 5.19 -3.93
CA GLY A 106 12.72 6.25 -3.32
C GLY A 106 14.01 6.62 -4.07
N THR A 107 14.40 5.84 -5.09
CA THR A 107 15.55 6.15 -5.95
C THR A 107 15.15 6.17 -7.42
N HIS A 108 15.93 6.83 -8.26
CA HIS A 108 15.69 6.82 -9.72
C HIS A 108 15.68 5.41 -10.30
N GLN A 109 16.55 4.53 -9.83
CA GLN A 109 16.61 3.15 -10.28
C GLN A 109 15.37 2.37 -9.85
N SER A 110 14.99 2.43 -8.58
CA SER A 110 13.82 1.69 -8.08
C SER A 110 12.50 2.19 -8.68
N LEU A 111 12.40 3.49 -8.99
CA LEU A 111 11.25 4.04 -9.72
C LEU A 111 11.17 3.47 -11.14
N LEU A 112 12.30 3.37 -11.84
CA LEU A 112 12.36 2.80 -13.19
C LEU A 112 12.00 1.30 -13.16
N ASP A 113 12.50 0.55 -12.18
CA ASP A 113 12.22 -0.87 -12.01
C ASP A 113 10.73 -1.10 -11.69
N ALA A 114 10.14 -0.28 -10.84
CA ALA A 114 8.70 -0.32 -10.56
C ALA A 114 7.87 -0.03 -11.83
N GLY A 115 8.24 0.99 -12.60
CA GLY A 115 7.59 1.31 -13.86
C GLY A 115 7.67 0.17 -14.88
N ASN A 116 8.83 -0.48 -15.01
CA ASN A 116 9.00 -1.64 -15.87
C ASN A 116 8.17 -2.85 -15.40
N PHE A 117 8.11 -3.09 -14.10
CA PHE A 117 7.29 -4.16 -13.53
C PHE A 117 5.80 -3.97 -13.86
N ILE A 118 5.27 -2.78 -13.59
CA ILE A 118 3.86 -2.43 -13.90
C ILE A 118 3.61 -2.55 -15.41
N ARG A 119 4.50 -2.03 -16.25
CA ARG A 119 4.38 -2.13 -17.71
C ARG A 119 4.23 -3.59 -18.16
N VAL A 120 5.07 -4.50 -17.65
CA VAL A 120 5.03 -5.92 -18.03
C VAL A 120 3.69 -6.56 -17.63
N ILE A 121 3.17 -6.24 -16.45
CA ILE A 121 1.85 -6.75 -16.00
C ILE A 121 0.75 -6.22 -16.92
N GLU A 122 0.70 -4.91 -17.13
CA GLU A 122 -0.33 -4.27 -17.96
C GLU A 122 -0.30 -4.79 -19.41
N GLU A 123 0.88 -4.88 -20.04
CA GLU A 123 1.03 -5.41 -21.39
C GLU A 123 0.60 -6.88 -21.49
N ARG A 124 0.88 -7.66 -20.45
CA ARG A 124 0.55 -9.10 -20.45
C ARG A 124 -0.92 -9.36 -20.25
N GLN A 125 -1.57 -8.61 -19.36
CA GLN A 125 -2.98 -8.80 -19.00
C GLN A 125 -3.94 -7.97 -19.86
N GLY A 126 -3.45 -6.89 -20.47
CA GLY A 126 -4.29 -5.91 -21.16
C GLY A 126 -5.12 -5.05 -20.21
N LEU A 127 -4.76 -5.04 -18.91
CA LEU A 127 -5.45 -4.31 -17.85
C LEU A 127 -4.58 -3.17 -17.32
N LYS A 128 -5.20 -2.19 -16.69
CA LYS A 128 -4.48 -1.09 -16.03
C LYS A 128 -4.36 -1.33 -14.52
N VAL A 129 -3.18 -1.14 -13.97
CA VAL A 129 -2.95 -1.17 -12.52
C VAL A 129 -3.40 0.15 -11.90
N ALA A 130 -4.18 0.08 -10.82
CA ALA A 130 -4.70 1.24 -10.09
C ALA A 130 -5.46 2.25 -10.97
N CYS A 131 -6.22 1.77 -11.93
CA CYS A 131 -7.10 2.58 -12.76
C CYS A 131 -8.28 3.08 -11.91
N LEU A 132 -8.24 4.35 -11.49
CA LEU A 132 -9.23 4.90 -10.55
C LEU A 132 -10.64 4.93 -11.13
N GLU A 133 -10.78 5.24 -12.41
CA GLU A 133 -12.07 5.27 -13.10
C GLU A 133 -12.68 3.87 -13.18
N GLU A 134 -11.88 2.85 -13.49
CA GLU A 134 -12.34 1.47 -13.49
C GLU A 134 -12.77 1.02 -12.09
N ILE A 135 -11.96 1.31 -11.06
CA ILE A 135 -12.27 0.97 -9.67
C ILE A 135 -13.58 1.65 -9.25
N ALA A 136 -13.73 2.95 -9.52
CA ALA A 136 -14.92 3.70 -9.17
C ALA A 136 -16.17 3.17 -9.91
N TYR A 137 -16.03 2.80 -11.18
CA TYR A 137 -17.11 2.21 -11.98
C TYR A 137 -17.53 0.84 -11.44
N ARG A 138 -16.56 -0.04 -11.16
CA ARG A 138 -16.83 -1.38 -10.61
C ARG A 138 -17.47 -1.35 -9.22
N LEU A 139 -17.10 -0.37 -8.40
CA LEU A 139 -17.71 -0.14 -7.08
C LEU A 139 -19.05 0.61 -7.15
N GLY A 140 -19.52 0.98 -8.34
CA GLY A 140 -20.79 1.69 -8.53
C GLY A 140 -20.77 3.15 -8.07
N TYR A 141 -19.58 3.75 -7.89
CA TYR A 141 -19.45 5.16 -7.53
C TYR A 141 -19.68 6.10 -8.69
N ILE A 142 -19.41 5.65 -9.92
CA ILE A 142 -19.66 6.36 -11.16
C ILE A 142 -20.34 5.42 -12.19
N THR A 143 -21.09 6.02 -13.09
CA THR A 143 -21.79 5.32 -14.18
C THR A 143 -20.91 5.16 -15.42
N ALA A 144 -21.33 4.31 -16.36
CA ALA A 144 -20.66 4.15 -17.66
C ALA A 144 -20.55 5.49 -18.42
N ASP A 145 -21.64 6.29 -18.42
CA ASP A 145 -21.66 7.59 -19.09
C ASP A 145 -20.66 8.57 -18.47
N GLU A 146 -20.51 8.54 -17.14
CA GLU A 146 -19.51 9.35 -16.44
C GLU A 146 -18.09 8.91 -16.75
N VAL A 147 -17.81 7.60 -16.86
CA VAL A 147 -16.51 7.10 -17.31
C VAL A 147 -16.24 7.62 -18.73
N LEU A 148 -17.17 7.48 -19.66
CA LEU A 148 -17.00 7.97 -21.03
C LEU A 148 -16.79 9.48 -21.10
N ALA A 149 -17.45 10.25 -20.25
CA ALA A 149 -17.20 11.70 -20.14
C ALA A 149 -15.77 12.01 -19.68
N LEU A 150 -15.21 11.23 -18.75
CA LEU A 150 -13.83 11.36 -18.27
C LEU A 150 -12.80 10.96 -19.34
N THR A 151 -13.16 10.11 -20.33
CA THR A 151 -12.26 9.72 -21.41
C THR A 151 -12.08 10.81 -22.47
N ALA A 152 -13.00 11.76 -22.58
CA ALA A 152 -12.98 12.77 -23.63
C ALA A 152 -11.61 13.51 -23.82
N PRO A 153 -10.93 13.96 -22.75
CA PRO A 153 -9.59 14.55 -22.89
C PRO A 153 -8.49 13.53 -23.19
N LEU A 154 -8.75 12.23 -23.01
CA LEU A 154 -7.79 11.12 -23.08
C LEU A 154 -7.89 10.28 -24.36
N VAL A 155 -8.78 10.63 -25.29
CA VAL A 155 -9.11 9.87 -26.52
C VAL A 155 -7.87 9.48 -27.34
N LYS A 156 -6.82 10.30 -27.32
CA LYS A 156 -5.57 10.03 -28.06
C LYS A 156 -4.56 9.20 -27.26
N SER A 157 -4.86 8.81 -26.05
CA SER A 157 -3.98 8.00 -25.20
C SER A 157 -4.44 6.55 -25.16
N GLY A 158 -3.51 5.63 -24.94
CA GLY A 158 -3.85 4.23 -24.70
C GLY A 158 -4.71 4.02 -23.43
N TYR A 159 -4.66 4.96 -22.48
CA TYR A 159 -5.48 4.94 -21.28
C TYR A 159 -6.97 5.22 -21.58
N GLY A 160 -7.25 6.24 -22.39
CA GLY A 160 -8.63 6.52 -22.82
C GLY A 160 -9.24 5.37 -23.62
N ALA A 161 -8.49 4.82 -24.57
CA ALA A 161 -8.94 3.65 -25.35
C ALA A 161 -9.24 2.43 -24.44
N TYR A 162 -8.43 2.22 -23.39
CA TYR A 162 -8.69 1.18 -22.40
C TYR A 162 -10.02 1.38 -21.68
N LEU A 163 -10.32 2.58 -21.20
CA LEU A 163 -11.56 2.89 -20.49
C LEU A 163 -12.80 2.71 -21.38
N GLU A 164 -12.72 3.13 -22.65
CA GLU A 164 -13.79 2.92 -23.62
C GLU A 164 -14.07 1.42 -23.86
N THR A 165 -13.01 0.63 -24.03
CA THR A 165 -13.10 -0.82 -24.18
C THR A 165 -13.68 -1.47 -22.93
N MET A 166 -13.22 -1.09 -21.75
CA MET A 166 -13.67 -1.61 -20.47
C MET A 166 -15.19 -1.37 -20.29
N VAL A 167 -15.70 -0.20 -20.62
CA VAL A 167 -17.13 0.11 -20.53
C VAL A 167 -17.95 -0.70 -21.55
N SER A 168 -17.44 -0.84 -22.80
CA SER A 168 -18.16 -1.51 -23.89
C SER A 168 -18.21 -3.04 -23.74
N GLU A 169 -17.14 -3.65 -23.23
CA GLU A 169 -16.98 -5.11 -23.12
C GLU A 169 -17.29 -5.65 -21.71
N GLY A 170 -17.49 -4.80 -20.73
CA GLY A 170 -17.74 -5.17 -19.33
C GLY A 170 -16.51 -5.54 -18.53
N GLY A 171 -15.32 -5.59 -19.16
CA GLY A 171 -14.04 -5.95 -18.53
C GLY A 171 -14.01 -7.38 -17.93
N PRO A 172 -12.87 -7.85 -17.46
CA PRO A 172 -12.74 -9.16 -16.82
C PRO A 172 -13.53 -9.22 -15.51
N VAL A 173 -14.20 -10.35 -15.27
CA VAL A 173 -14.86 -10.61 -13.99
C VAL A 173 -13.75 -11.01 -13.00
N PHE A 174 -13.57 -10.22 -11.95
CA PHE A 174 -12.76 -10.63 -10.80
C PHE A 174 -13.72 -11.26 -9.78
N ASP A 175 -13.46 -12.50 -9.40
CA ASP A 175 -14.17 -13.11 -8.29
C ASP A 175 -13.88 -12.29 -7.02
N GLU A 176 -14.93 -11.79 -6.39
CA GLU A 176 -14.88 -11.14 -5.08
C GLU A 176 -14.76 -12.23 -4.00
N ASP A 177 -13.55 -12.76 -3.76
CA ASP A 177 -13.24 -13.59 -2.59
C ASP A 177 -12.65 -12.75 -1.44
#